data_9092f9ea28ffe3be819f4ed3998a193a
#
_entry.id   9092f9ea28ffe3be819f4ed3998a193a
#
_cell.length_a   1.000
_cell.length_b   1.000
_cell.length_c   1.000
_cell.angle_alpha   90.00
_cell.angle_beta   90.00
_cell.angle_gamma   90.00
#
_symmetry.space_group_name_H-M   'P 1'
#
loop_
_entity.id
_entity.type
_entity.pdbx_description
1 polymer ?
#
loop_
_entity_poly.entity_id
_entity_poly.type
_entity_poly.pdbx_seq_one_letter_code
_entity_poly.pdbx_strand_id
1 'polypeptide(L)'
;MTDIQIETQYSTGASRQAIEGAFAAAGKDLDHLRPEDLAMLEDFHTMGRIATAQLADLVEITPHDVVLDAGSGIGGTARYVAERSRCRVVAMDLTEEYCEIARWLNHLVRLDDLISVRQGDVTALPFEDATFTVMFSQHVQMNVADKALMYEEARRVLADGGRLAVWDIVAEGDGEPNYPVPWADRPEYSHLTTSDGLRTAIGASGFEIEQWNDLTDQAGEIMRALLTLPPSPIGLQAFVPDFEAKLKNLIAALAEGRLRVVQGVAQAV
;
A
#
# COMPACT_ATOMS: atom_id res chain seq x y z
N MET A 1 8.01 17.85 -0.46
CA MET A 1 6.89 17.86 -1.43
C MET A 1 5.69 18.41 -0.70
N THR A 2 4.84 19.20 -1.35
CA THR A 2 3.56 19.57 -0.75
C THR A 2 2.56 18.44 -1.04
N ASP A 3 1.60 18.20 -0.16
CA ASP A 3 0.52 17.21 -0.31
C ASP A 3 -0.17 17.31 -1.67
N ILE A 4 -0.33 18.54 -2.18
CA ILE A 4 -0.89 18.86 -3.51
C ILE A 4 -0.12 18.18 -4.65
N GLN A 5 1.21 18.00 -4.55
CA GLN A 5 2.01 17.41 -5.62
C GLN A 5 1.84 15.87 -5.67
N ILE A 6 1.76 15.23 -4.49
CA ILE A 6 1.49 13.78 -4.40
C ILE A 6 0.07 13.49 -4.90
N GLU A 7 -0.91 14.22 -4.40
CA GLU A 7 -2.31 14.06 -4.80
C GLU A 7 -2.48 14.22 -6.33
N THR A 8 -1.83 15.22 -6.93
CA THR A 8 -1.88 15.44 -8.39
C THR A 8 -1.28 14.28 -9.19
N GLN A 9 -0.29 13.57 -8.65
CA GLN A 9 0.32 12.42 -9.34
C GLN A 9 -0.62 11.21 -9.40
N TYR A 10 -1.43 11.01 -8.35
CA TYR A 10 -2.32 9.84 -8.23
C TYR A 10 -3.76 10.13 -8.68
N SER A 11 -4.20 11.39 -8.68
CA SER A 11 -5.55 11.78 -9.08
C SER A 11 -5.64 12.06 -10.57
N THR A 12 -6.45 11.30 -11.29
CA THR A 12 -6.73 11.53 -12.71
C THR A 12 -8.10 12.16 -12.94
N GLY A 13 -8.97 12.17 -11.93
CA GLY A 13 -10.39 12.57 -12.02
C GLY A 13 -11.26 11.61 -12.82
N ALA A 14 -10.70 10.48 -13.29
CA ALA A 14 -11.40 9.54 -14.16
C ALA A 14 -11.21 8.07 -13.72
N SER A 15 -10.50 7.82 -12.62
CA SER A 15 -10.14 6.45 -12.19
C SER A 15 -11.39 5.59 -11.95
N ARG A 16 -12.42 6.12 -11.32
CA ARG A 16 -13.66 5.37 -11.10
C ARG A 16 -14.32 4.95 -12.39
N GLN A 17 -14.46 5.86 -13.36
CA GLN A 17 -15.07 5.54 -14.65
C GLN A 17 -14.25 4.49 -15.42
N ALA A 18 -12.92 4.58 -15.32
CA ALA A 18 -12.02 3.60 -15.95
C ALA A 18 -12.18 2.20 -15.32
N ILE A 19 -12.32 2.11 -14.00
CA ILE A 19 -12.58 0.87 -13.26
C ILE A 19 -13.96 0.28 -13.64
N GLU A 20 -15.01 1.10 -13.69
CA GLU A 20 -16.34 0.67 -14.14
C GLU A 20 -16.30 0.11 -15.57
N GLY A 21 -15.56 0.79 -16.45
CA GLY A 21 -15.32 0.31 -17.82
C GLY A 21 -14.57 -1.02 -17.88
N ALA A 22 -13.59 -1.23 -17.01
CA ALA A 22 -12.85 -2.48 -16.89
C ALA A 22 -13.75 -3.65 -16.44
N PHE A 23 -14.62 -3.43 -15.45
CA PHE A 23 -15.59 -4.43 -15.01
C PHE A 23 -16.57 -4.77 -16.14
N ALA A 24 -17.09 -3.77 -16.84
CA ALA A 24 -18.00 -3.99 -17.98
C ALA A 24 -17.32 -4.79 -19.11
N ALA A 25 -16.07 -4.47 -19.44
CA ALA A 25 -15.28 -5.19 -20.46
C ALA A 25 -14.99 -6.64 -20.05
N ALA A 26 -14.88 -6.91 -18.75
CA ALA A 26 -14.71 -8.27 -18.20
C ALA A 26 -16.05 -9.02 -18.03
N GLY A 27 -17.19 -8.42 -18.35
CA GLY A 27 -18.51 -9.00 -18.15
C GLY A 27 -18.89 -9.23 -16.69
N LYS A 28 -18.31 -8.43 -15.77
CA LYS A 28 -18.64 -8.50 -14.34
C LYS A 28 -19.91 -7.76 -14.04
N ASP A 29 -20.75 -8.36 -13.20
CA ASP A 29 -21.96 -7.75 -12.64
C ASP A 29 -21.60 -7.08 -11.32
N LEU A 30 -21.74 -5.75 -11.24
CA LEU A 30 -21.39 -4.97 -10.06
C LEU A 30 -22.24 -5.31 -8.83
N ASP A 31 -23.49 -5.78 -9.02
CA ASP A 31 -24.38 -6.16 -7.92
C ASP A 31 -23.97 -7.49 -7.25
N HIS A 32 -23.08 -8.25 -7.89
CA HIS A 32 -22.65 -9.58 -7.47
C HIS A 32 -21.13 -9.73 -7.34
N LEU A 33 -20.40 -8.61 -7.16
CA LEU A 33 -18.97 -8.66 -6.90
C LEU A 33 -18.66 -9.24 -5.52
N ARG A 34 -17.55 -9.96 -5.47
CA ARG A 34 -16.95 -10.46 -4.23
C ARG A 34 -15.57 -9.83 -4.04
N PRO A 35 -15.01 -9.77 -2.84
CA PRO A 35 -13.68 -9.22 -2.59
C PRO A 35 -12.59 -9.83 -3.49
N GLU A 36 -12.66 -11.14 -3.79
CA GLU A 36 -11.68 -11.79 -4.66
C GLU A 36 -11.70 -11.29 -6.12
N ASP A 37 -12.83 -10.80 -6.59
CA ASP A 37 -12.99 -10.24 -7.93
C ASP A 37 -12.21 -8.92 -8.10
N LEU A 38 -11.82 -8.27 -7.00
CA LEU A 38 -11.10 -7.01 -6.97
C LEU A 38 -9.58 -7.18 -6.88
N ALA A 39 -9.07 -8.35 -6.51
CA ALA A 39 -7.67 -8.57 -6.14
C ALA A 39 -6.63 -8.08 -7.18
N MET A 40 -6.93 -8.20 -8.47
CA MET A 40 -6.02 -7.73 -9.54
C MET A 40 -6.06 -6.21 -9.75
N LEU A 41 -7.08 -5.54 -9.22
CA LEU A 41 -7.31 -4.11 -9.39
C LEU A 41 -6.66 -3.28 -8.29
N GLU A 42 -6.60 -3.79 -7.07
CA GLU A 42 -6.51 -2.97 -5.87
C GLU A 42 -5.19 -2.99 -5.13
N ASP A 43 -4.35 -3.98 -5.35
CA ASP A 43 -3.09 -4.13 -4.61
C ASP A 43 -1.93 -3.46 -5.39
N PHE A 44 -1.79 -2.14 -5.25
CA PHE A 44 -0.78 -1.34 -5.96
C PHE A 44 0.59 -1.36 -5.26
N HIS A 45 1.03 -2.56 -4.90
CA HIS A 45 2.36 -2.82 -4.36
C HIS A 45 2.97 -4.10 -4.96
N THR A 46 4.27 -4.29 -4.78
CA THR A 46 4.96 -5.48 -5.28
C THR A 46 4.31 -6.76 -4.75
N MET A 47 4.20 -7.77 -5.60
CA MET A 47 3.56 -9.06 -5.33
C MET A 47 2.04 -9.00 -5.09
N GLY A 48 1.41 -7.83 -5.06
CA GLY A 48 -0.04 -7.68 -4.94
C GLY A 48 -0.61 -8.44 -3.72
N ARG A 49 -1.75 -9.10 -3.88
CA ARG A 49 -2.44 -9.83 -2.81
C ARG A 49 -1.57 -10.84 -2.07
N ILE A 50 -0.51 -11.38 -2.69
CA ILE A 50 0.41 -12.31 -2.02
C ILE A 50 1.17 -11.58 -0.90
N ALA A 51 1.63 -10.35 -1.16
CA ALA A 51 2.31 -9.54 -0.14
C ALA A 51 1.40 -9.21 1.04
N THR A 52 0.16 -8.75 0.76
CA THR A 52 -0.83 -8.47 1.80
C THR A 52 -1.12 -9.70 2.65
N ALA A 53 -1.28 -10.87 2.03
CA ALA A 53 -1.55 -12.12 2.74
C ALA A 53 -0.37 -12.52 3.65
N GLN A 54 0.86 -12.48 3.14
CA GLN A 54 2.06 -12.79 3.91
C GLN A 54 2.23 -11.82 5.09
N LEU A 55 2.02 -10.54 4.88
CA LEU A 55 2.15 -9.53 5.94
C LEU A 55 1.06 -9.68 7.01
N ALA A 56 -0.18 -9.97 6.60
CA ALA A 56 -1.29 -10.22 7.51
C ALA A 56 -1.09 -11.50 8.34
N ASP A 57 -0.44 -12.53 7.77
CA ASP A 57 -0.09 -13.75 8.50
C ASP A 57 0.94 -13.48 9.61
N LEU A 58 1.91 -12.58 9.37
CA LEU A 58 2.95 -12.25 10.33
C LEU A 58 2.41 -11.49 11.55
N VAL A 59 1.40 -10.65 11.37
CA VAL A 59 0.82 -9.85 12.47
C VAL A 59 -0.34 -10.54 13.20
N GLU A 60 -0.74 -11.74 12.80
CA GLU A 60 -1.73 -12.58 13.49
C GLU A 60 -3.00 -11.83 13.90
N ILE A 61 -3.65 -11.15 12.94
CA ILE A 61 -4.81 -10.29 13.19
C ILE A 61 -6.01 -11.09 13.71
N THR A 62 -6.65 -10.58 14.74
CA THR A 62 -7.84 -11.15 15.37
C THR A 62 -9.09 -10.27 15.17
N PRO A 63 -10.32 -10.77 15.42
CA PRO A 63 -11.52 -9.94 15.35
C PRO A 63 -11.58 -8.79 16.37
N HIS A 64 -10.70 -8.79 17.37
CA HIS A 64 -10.64 -7.76 18.43
C HIS A 64 -9.68 -6.62 18.06
N ASP A 65 -8.89 -6.78 17.03
CA ASP A 65 -7.96 -5.74 16.57
C ASP A 65 -8.71 -4.56 15.94
N VAL A 66 -8.15 -3.37 16.11
CA VAL A 66 -8.55 -2.16 15.39
C VAL A 66 -7.38 -1.80 14.49
N VAL A 67 -7.59 -1.89 13.18
CA VAL A 67 -6.53 -1.80 12.18
C VAL A 67 -6.57 -0.45 11.47
N LEU A 68 -5.40 0.18 11.31
CA LEU A 68 -5.18 1.30 10.39
C LEU A 68 -4.44 0.78 9.15
N ASP A 69 -5.03 0.97 7.97
CA ASP A 69 -4.37 0.81 6.68
C ASP A 69 -3.97 2.21 6.19
N ALA A 70 -2.71 2.59 6.44
CA ALA A 70 -2.19 3.92 6.17
C ALA A 70 -1.53 3.98 4.79
N GLY A 71 -2.04 4.86 3.93
CA GLY A 71 -1.74 4.86 2.49
C GLY A 71 -2.48 3.74 1.78
N SER A 72 -3.78 3.61 2.07
CA SER A 72 -4.61 2.46 1.66
C SER A 72 -4.89 2.39 0.15
N GLY A 73 -4.55 3.43 -0.61
CA GLY A 73 -4.95 3.53 -2.01
C GLY A 73 -6.46 3.38 -2.16
N ILE A 74 -6.89 2.51 -3.07
CA ILE A 74 -8.32 2.21 -3.24
C ILE A 74 -8.84 1.12 -2.29
N GLY A 75 -8.10 0.77 -1.23
CA GLY A 75 -8.57 -0.01 -0.08
C GLY A 75 -8.39 -1.53 -0.18
N GLY A 76 -7.45 -2.02 -0.98
CA GLY A 76 -7.22 -3.46 -1.17
C GLY A 76 -6.85 -4.21 0.10
N THR A 77 -5.84 -3.72 0.82
CA THR A 77 -5.38 -4.29 2.09
C THR A 77 -6.49 -4.25 3.14
N ALA A 78 -7.19 -3.09 3.26
CA ALA A 78 -8.30 -2.95 4.20
C ALA A 78 -9.40 -4.00 3.95
N ARG A 79 -9.80 -4.24 2.69
CA ARG A 79 -10.80 -5.26 2.35
C ARG A 79 -10.33 -6.67 2.67
N TYR A 80 -9.09 -7.01 2.31
CA TYR A 80 -8.53 -8.32 2.60
C TYR A 80 -8.50 -8.61 4.10
N VAL A 81 -8.03 -7.66 4.89
CA VAL A 81 -7.92 -7.79 6.35
C VAL A 81 -9.31 -7.88 7.00
N ALA A 82 -10.23 -6.99 6.63
CA ALA A 82 -11.59 -6.98 7.18
C ALA A 82 -12.38 -8.26 6.87
N GLU A 83 -12.28 -8.75 5.62
CA GLU A 83 -12.96 -9.97 5.21
C GLU A 83 -12.44 -11.20 5.96
N ARG A 84 -11.10 -11.34 6.01
CA ARG A 84 -10.44 -12.49 6.60
C ARG A 84 -10.58 -12.56 8.11
N SER A 85 -10.35 -11.43 8.79
CA SER A 85 -10.24 -11.38 10.26
C SER A 85 -11.50 -10.88 10.94
N ARG A 86 -12.46 -10.33 10.19
CA ARG A 86 -13.71 -9.74 10.70
C ARG A 86 -13.47 -8.63 11.75
N CYS A 87 -12.30 -8.01 11.71
CA CYS A 87 -11.93 -6.87 12.54
C CYS A 87 -12.40 -5.54 11.93
N ARG A 88 -12.30 -4.46 12.71
CA ARG A 88 -12.55 -3.10 12.22
C ARG A 88 -11.31 -2.54 11.56
N VAL A 89 -11.47 -1.93 10.39
CA VAL A 89 -10.38 -1.31 9.64
C VAL A 89 -10.72 0.15 9.33
N VAL A 90 -9.77 1.03 9.55
CA VAL A 90 -9.76 2.39 9.00
C VAL A 90 -8.80 2.39 7.82
N ALA A 91 -9.30 2.59 6.60
CA ALA A 91 -8.51 2.81 5.41
C ALA A 91 -8.27 4.32 5.27
N MET A 92 -7.01 4.74 5.19
CA MET A 92 -6.68 6.16 5.06
C MET A 92 -5.71 6.38 3.90
N ASP A 93 -6.01 7.36 3.06
CA ASP A 93 -5.14 7.78 1.95
C ASP A 93 -5.13 9.30 1.82
N LEU A 94 -4.04 9.84 1.27
CA LEU A 94 -3.90 11.27 1.01
C LEU A 94 -4.82 11.72 -0.14
N THR A 95 -5.03 10.84 -1.13
CA THR A 95 -5.75 11.11 -2.37
C THR A 95 -7.25 10.92 -2.20
N GLU A 96 -8.05 12.01 -2.19
CA GLU A 96 -9.51 11.90 -2.02
C GLU A 96 -10.19 11.06 -3.11
N GLU A 97 -9.73 11.14 -4.36
CA GLU A 97 -10.25 10.28 -5.44
C GLU A 97 -10.13 8.79 -5.08
N TYR A 98 -9.01 8.38 -4.47
CA TYR A 98 -8.82 7.00 -4.02
C TYR A 98 -9.72 6.64 -2.83
N CYS A 99 -9.92 7.57 -1.91
CA CYS A 99 -10.85 7.40 -0.80
C CYS A 99 -12.29 7.21 -1.29
N GLU A 100 -12.73 7.99 -2.29
CA GLU A 100 -14.06 7.85 -2.90
C GLU A 100 -14.22 6.49 -3.58
N ILE A 101 -13.21 6.04 -4.32
CA ILE A 101 -13.19 4.71 -4.95
C ILE A 101 -13.21 3.61 -3.90
N ALA A 102 -12.43 3.74 -2.83
CA ALA A 102 -12.41 2.77 -1.74
C ALA A 102 -13.79 2.61 -1.09
N ARG A 103 -14.49 3.73 -0.79
CA ARG A 103 -15.87 3.70 -0.25
C ARG A 103 -16.82 2.99 -1.21
N TRP A 104 -16.76 3.32 -2.49
CA TRP A 104 -17.58 2.68 -3.52
C TRP A 104 -17.32 1.17 -3.63
N LEU A 105 -16.05 0.74 -3.69
CA LEU A 105 -15.70 -0.67 -3.78
C LEU A 105 -16.11 -1.44 -2.51
N ASN A 106 -15.93 -0.85 -1.31
CA ASN A 106 -16.39 -1.44 -0.06
C ASN A 106 -17.90 -1.70 -0.08
N HIS A 107 -18.67 -0.73 -0.61
CA HIS A 107 -20.12 -0.86 -0.76
C HIS A 107 -20.49 -2.01 -1.71
N LEU A 108 -19.86 -2.13 -2.86
CA LEU A 108 -20.12 -3.19 -3.83
C LEU A 108 -19.89 -4.59 -3.25
N VAL A 109 -18.86 -4.76 -2.41
CA VAL A 109 -18.54 -6.06 -1.78
C VAL A 109 -19.08 -6.20 -0.35
N ARG A 110 -19.91 -5.25 0.11
CA ARG A 110 -20.63 -5.30 1.42
C ARG A 110 -19.71 -5.40 2.63
N LEU A 111 -18.65 -4.59 2.63
CA LEU A 111 -17.72 -4.46 3.75
C LEU A 111 -17.82 -3.09 4.46
N ASP A 112 -18.84 -2.28 4.17
CA ASP A 112 -19.05 -0.95 4.76
C ASP A 112 -19.16 -0.97 6.28
N ASP A 113 -19.71 -2.05 6.84
CA ASP A 113 -19.88 -2.19 8.30
C ASP A 113 -18.55 -2.43 9.04
N LEU A 114 -17.52 -2.89 8.34
CA LEU A 114 -16.20 -3.19 8.89
C LEU A 114 -15.14 -2.16 8.54
N ILE A 115 -15.28 -1.47 7.39
CA ILE A 115 -14.25 -0.57 6.87
C ILE A 115 -14.79 0.86 6.82
N SER A 116 -14.14 1.76 7.54
CA SER A 116 -14.32 3.21 7.36
C SER A 116 -13.18 3.78 6.52
N VAL A 117 -13.49 4.76 5.67
CA VAL A 117 -12.48 5.39 4.79
C VAL A 117 -12.35 6.87 5.12
N ARG A 118 -11.10 7.34 5.27
CA ARG A 118 -10.79 8.72 5.64
C ARG A 118 -9.66 9.26 4.79
N GLN A 119 -9.80 10.49 4.30
CA GLN A 119 -8.67 11.22 3.72
C GLN A 119 -7.75 11.72 4.83
N GLY A 120 -6.44 11.61 4.65
CA GLY A 120 -5.46 12.11 5.62
C GLY A 120 -4.02 11.88 5.20
N ASP A 121 -3.13 12.62 5.86
CA ASP A 121 -1.69 12.55 5.69
C ASP A 121 -1.08 11.64 6.77
N VAL A 122 -0.20 10.71 6.38
CA VAL A 122 0.51 9.80 7.31
C VAL A 122 1.50 10.53 8.22
N THR A 123 1.86 11.78 7.91
CA THR A 123 2.70 12.64 8.74
C THR A 123 1.91 13.49 9.72
N ALA A 124 0.56 13.43 9.69
CA ALA A 124 -0.34 14.16 10.59
C ALA A 124 -1.64 13.37 10.77
N LEU A 125 -1.54 12.19 11.38
CA LEU A 125 -2.66 11.26 11.51
C LEU A 125 -3.82 11.85 12.32
N PRO A 126 -5.04 11.96 11.74
CA PRO A 126 -6.18 12.62 12.38
C PRO A 126 -6.89 11.69 13.39
N PHE A 127 -6.13 11.01 14.22
CA PHE A 127 -6.60 10.07 15.23
C PHE A 127 -6.02 10.38 16.60
N GLU A 128 -6.69 9.98 17.65
CA GLU A 128 -6.21 10.08 19.01
C GLU A 128 -5.08 9.07 19.27
N ASP A 129 -4.29 9.31 20.32
CA ASP A 129 -3.23 8.42 20.74
C ASP A 129 -3.77 7.03 21.08
N ALA A 130 -3.00 6.00 20.84
CA ALA A 130 -3.32 4.61 21.18
C ALA A 130 -4.69 4.11 20.67
N THR A 131 -5.12 4.60 19.50
CA THR A 131 -6.40 4.22 18.87
C THR A 131 -6.36 2.84 18.24
N PHE A 132 -5.22 2.44 17.68
CA PHE A 132 -5.08 1.23 16.89
C PHE A 132 -4.23 0.16 17.58
N THR A 133 -4.48 -1.11 17.25
CA THR A 133 -3.66 -2.24 17.70
C THR A 133 -2.73 -2.77 16.60
N VAL A 134 -3.08 -2.51 15.34
CA VAL A 134 -2.27 -2.85 14.17
C VAL A 134 -2.30 -1.70 13.16
N MET A 135 -1.16 -1.40 12.56
CA MET A 135 -1.05 -0.47 11.43
C MET A 135 -0.35 -1.16 10.27
N PHE A 136 -0.93 -1.09 9.08
CA PHE A 136 -0.30 -1.46 7.82
C PHE A 136 0.25 -0.22 7.12
N SER A 137 1.44 -0.35 6.54
CA SER A 137 2.05 0.61 5.63
C SER A 137 2.70 -0.17 4.48
N GLN A 138 2.09 -0.10 3.30
CA GLN A 138 2.53 -0.85 2.12
C GLN A 138 2.77 0.09 0.94
N HIS A 139 4.02 0.24 0.50
CA HIS A 139 4.43 1.15 -0.56
C HIS A 139 4.06 2.62 -0.29
N VAL A 140 4.29 3.10 0.91
CA VAL A 140 3.95 4.47 1.35
C VAL A 140 5.18 5.33 1.54
N GLN A 141 6.19 4.82 2.27
CA GLN A 141 7.32 5.63 2.73
C GLN A 141 8.13 6.26 1.58
N MET A 142 8.16 5.65 0.38
CA MET A 142 8.88 6.20 -0.76
C MET A 142 8.31 7.55 -1.25
N ASN A 143 7.07 7.87 -0.93
CA ASN A 143 6.46 9.17 -1.21
C ASN A 143 6.59 10.17 -0.04
N VAL A 144 7.02 9.73 1.13
CA VAL A 144 7.11 10.57 2.34
C VAL A 144 8.52 11.09 2.52
N ALA A 145 8.70 12.42 2.50
CA ALA A 145 10.00 13.04 2.69
C ALA A 145 10.47 12.92 4.16
N ASP A 146 9.58 13.20 5.11
CA ASP A 146 9.85 13.14 6.55
C ASP A 146 9.40 11.81 7.15
N LYS A 147 10.29 10.81 7.09
CA LYS A 147 10.03 9.48 7.64
C LYS A 147 9.99 9.45 9.16
N ALA A 148 10.73 10.34 9.80
CA ALA A 148 10.72 10.44 11.25
C ALA A 148 9.33 10.82 11.74
N LEU A 149 8.75 11.88 11.17
CA LEU A 149 7.40 12.33 11.51
C LEU A 149 6.34 11.26 11.19
N MET A 150 6.45 10.57 10.03
CA MET A 150 5.55 9.47 9.69
C MET A 150 5.54 8.37 10.76
N TYR A 151 6.71 7.93 11.22
CA TYR A 151 6.80 6.85 12.21
C TYR A 151 6.55 7.32 13.64
N GLU A 152 6.81 8.58 13.98
CA GLU A 152 6.37 9.20 15.23
C GLU A 152 4.83 9.23 15.33
N GLU A 153 4.14 9.62 14.26
CA GLU A 153 2.68 9.57 14.18
C GLU A 153 2.15 8.13 14.24
N ALA A 154 2.80 7.20 13.52
CA ALA A 154 2.45 5.78 13.61
C ALA A 154 2.56 5.26 15.06
N ARG A 155 3.65 5.60 15.77
CA ARG A 155 3.83 5.22 17.19
C ARG A 155 2.76 5.86 18.09
N ARG A 156 2.46 7.13 17.87
CA ARG A 156 1.47 7.87 18.66
C ARG A 156 0.08 7.22 18.59
N VAL A 157 -0.36 6.84 17.40
CA VAL A 157 -1.71 6.27 17.22
C VAL A 157 -1.81 4.78 17.54
N LEU A 158 -0.68 4.07 17.64
CA LEU A 158 -0.65 2.68 18.07
C LEU A 158 -0.64 2.58 19.60
N ALA A 159 -1.45 1.67 20.13
CA ALA A 159 -1.39 1.31 21.54
C ALA A 159 -0.04 0.66 21.88
N ASP A 160 0.35 0.69 23.15
CA ASP A 160 1.53 -0.05 23.63
C ASP A 160 1.38 -1.55 23.31
N GLY A 161 2.42 -2.16 22.78
CA GLY A 161 2.38 -3.51 22.24
C GLY A 161 1.67 -3.65 20.89
N GLY A 162 1.19 -2.54 20.31
CA GLY A 162 0.61 -2.52 18.96
C GLY A 162 1.67 -2.85 17.89
N ARG A 163 1.24 -3.34 16.74
CA ARG A 163 2.11 -3.87 15.68
C ARG A 163 2.07 -3.00 14.44
N LEU A 164 3.25 -2.59 13.97
CA LEU A 164 3.45 -1.92 12.68
C LEU A 164 3.89 -2.96 11.65
N ALA A 165 3.12 -3.13 10.60
CA ALA A 165 3.39 -4.03 9.48
C ALA A 165 3.83 -3.23 8.26
N VAL A 166 5.04 -3.48 7.77
CA VAL A 166 5.67 -2.73 6.67
C VAL A 166 5.94 -3.64 5.48
N TRP A 167 5.56 -3.18 4.29
CA TRP A 167 5.96 -3.76 3.02
C TRP A 167 6.35 -2.64 2.08
N ASP A 168 7.65 -2.53 1.76
CA ASP A 168 8.11 -1.34 1.06
C ASP A 168 9.28 -1.58 0.11
N ILE A 169 9.52 -0.60 -0.76
CA ILE A 169 10.70 -0.54 -1.63
C ILE A 169 11.72 0.39 -1.00
N VAL A 170 12.97 -0.05 -0.96
CA VAL A 170 14.09 0.73 -0.44
C VAL A 170 15.19 0.82 -1.48
N ALA A 171 16.01 1.87 -1.38
CA ALA A 171 17.19 2.04 -2.21
C ALA A 171 18.30 1.05 -1.82
N GLU A 172 19.04 0.59 -2.82
CA GLU A 172 20.24 -0.20 -2.63
C GLU A 172 21.32 0.28 -3.63
N GLY A 173 22.58 0.32 -3.19
CA GLY A 173 23.66 0.80 -4.02
C GLY A 173 23.58 2.31 -4.34
N ASP A 174 24.31 2.74 -5.35
CA ASP A 174 24.53 4.17 -5.68
C ASP A 174 23.63 4.69 -6.83
N GLY A 175 22.62 3.93 -7.24
CA GLY A 175 21.84 4.27 -8.43
C GLY A 175 20.34 4.49 -8.17
N GLU A 176 19.80 5.55 -8.77
CA GLU A 176 18.35 5.75 -8.83
C GLU A 176 17.70 4.82 -9.86
N PRO A 177 16.42 4.44 -9.69
CA PRO A 177 15.69 3.72 -10.73
C PRO A 177 15.48 4.60 -11.96
N ASN A 178 15.26 4.00 -13.13
CA ASN A 178 14.76 4.74 -14.28
C ASN A 178 13.29 5.13 -14.02
N TYR A 179 12.96 6.39 -14.27
CA TYR A 179 11.60 6.89 -14.16
C TYR A 179 10.85 6.80 -15.51
N PRO A 180 9.49 6.66 -15.50
CA PRO A 180 8.65 6.61 -14.30
C PRO A 180 8.71 5.26 -13.59
N VAL A 181 8.48 5.29 -12.26
CA VAL A 181 8.27 4.10 -11.41
C VAL A 181 6.84 4.16 -10.81
N PRO A 182 6.32 3.06 -10.24
CA PRO A 182 4.94 3.04 -9.74
C PRO A 182 4.56 4.19 -8.81
N TRP A 183 5.49 4.64 -7.97
CA TRP A 183 5.26 5.69 -6.97
C TRP A 183 5.74 7.09 -7.40
N ALA A 184 6.44 7.23 -8.53
CA ALA A 184 7.00 8.51 -8.95
C ALA A 184 7.20 8.58 -10.47
N ASP A 185 6.68 9.63 -11.08
CA ASP A 185 6.93 9.90 -12.50
C ASP A 185 8.30 10.55 -12.74
N ARG A 186 8.89 11.14 -11.70
CA ARG A 186 10.18 11.87 -11.71
C ARG A 186 10.94 11.67 -10.41
N PRO A 187 12.27 11.87 -10.41
CA PRO A 187 13.12 11.76 -9.23
C PRO A 187 12.61 12.62 -8.04
N GLU A 188 12.13 13.83 -8.31
CA GLU A 188 11.70 14.78 -7.28
C GLU A 188 10.50 14.29 -6.46
N TYR A 189 9.80 13.25 -6.94
CA TYR A 189 8.64 12.64 -6.28
C TYR A 189 9.00 11.36 -5.54
N SER A 190 10.27 10.93 -5.58
CA SER A 190 10.76 9.73 -4.94
C SER A 190 11.65 10.09 -3.75
N HIS A 191 11.25 9.62 -2.57
CA HIS A 191 11.98 9.84 -1.30
C HIS A 191 12.46 8.50 -0.74
N LEU A 192 13.10 7.68 -1.56
CA LEU A 192 13.64 6.40 -1.14
C LEU A 192 14.67 6.57 -0.02
N THR A 193 14.71 5.62 0.89
CA THR A 193 15.79 5.44 1.85
C THR A 193 16.33 4.02 1.76
N THR A 194 17.48 3.74 2.34
CA THR A 194 18.03 2.38 2.42
C THR A 194 17.27 1.53 3.44
N SER A 195 17.44 0.21 3.39
CA SER A 195 16.87 -0.71 4.38
C SER A 195 17.29 -0.34 5.81
N ASP A 196 18.57 -0.03 6.03
CA ASP A 196 19.08 0.37 7.33
C ASP A 196 18.54 1.76 7.76
N GLY A 197 18.40 2.69 6.80
CA GLY A 197 17.78 3.99 7.05
C GLY A 197 16.33 3.87 7.50
N LEU A 198 15.57 3.00 6.85
CA LEU A 198 14.18 2.73 7.19
C LEU A 198 14.04 2.08 8.57
N ARG A 199 14.85 1.06 8.86
CA ARG A 199 14.90 0.41 10.19
C ARG A 199 15.29 1.40 11.29
N THR A 200 16.24 2.29 11.01
CA THR A 200 16.66 3.32 11.94
C THR A 200 15.53 4.30 12.24
N ALA A 201 14.80 4.76 11.22
CA ALA A 201 13.66 5.66 11.42
C ALA A 201 12.55 5.00 12.26
N ILE A 202 12.20 3.75 11.97
CA ILE A 202 11.21 2.98 12.74
C ILE A 202 11.67 2.83 14.22
N GLY A 203 12.90 2.35 14.44
CA GLY A 203 13.42 2.14 15.80
C GLY A 203 13.55 3.44 16.62
N ALA A 204 13.94 4.54 15.99
CA ALA A 204 14.06 5.84 16.66
C ALA A 204 12.70 6.41 17.11
N SER A 205 11.60 5.98 16.48
CA SER A 205 10.25 6.42 16.81
C SER A 205 9.57 5.59 17.91
N GLY A 206 10.28 4.68 18.59
CA GLY A 206 9.73 3.89 19.70
C GLY A 206 9.13 2.56 19.27
N PHE A 207 9.76 1.92 18.28
CA PHE A 207 9.41 0.56 17.86
C PHE A 207 10.58 -0.40 18.07
N GLU A 208 10.29 -1.62 18.48
CA GLU A 208 11.22 -2.75 18.45
C GLU A 208 10.92 -3.60 17.20
N ILE A 209 11.92 -3.77 16.30
CA ILE A 209 11.75 -4.55 15.08
C ILE A 209 11.88 -6.03 15.43
N GLU A 210 10.79 -6.77 15.29
CA GLU A 210 10.71 -8.21 15.57
C GLU A 210 11.13 -9.06 14.36
N GLN A 211 10.73 -8.62 13.15
CA GLN A 211 11.01 -9.33 11.90
C GLN A 211 11.39 -8.33 10.82
N TRP A 212 12.38 -8.72 9.99
CA TRP A 212 12.79 -7.94 8.83
C TRP A 212 13.35 -8.85 7.75
N ASN A 213 12.66 -8.93 6.62
CA ASN A 213 12.96 -9.84 5.53
C ASN A 213 13.26 -9.06 4.25
N ASP A 214 14.28 -9.49 3.51
CA ASP A 214 14.51 -9.08 2.13
C ASP A 214 13.78 -10.07 1.20
N LEU A 215 12.82 -9.60 0.45
CA LEU A 215 11.99 -10.38 -0.46
C LEU A 215 12.23 -10.00 -1.93
N THR A 216 13.35 -9.36 -2.23
CA THR A 216 13.68 -8.81 -3.55
C THR A 216 13.63 -9.87 -4.64
N ASP A 217 14.25 -11.03 -4.42
CA ASP A 217 14.29 -12.12 -5.41
C ASP A 217 12.88 -12.65 -5.67
N GLN A 218 12.11 -12.93 -4.60
CA GLN A 218 10.74 -13.42 -4.72
C GLN A 218 9.84 -12.42 -5.45
N ALA A 219 9.93 -11.13 -5.08
CA ALA A 219 9.18 -10.08 -5.72
C ALA A 219 9.54 -9.95 -7.21
N GLY A 220 10.83 -9.99 -7.53
CA GLY A 220 11.32 -9.94 -8.90
C GLY A 220 10.83 -11.11 -9.77
N GLU A 221 10.78 -12.32 -9.22
CA GLU A 221 10.24 -13.50 -9.91
C GLU A 221 8.75 -13.37 -10.19
N ILE A 222 7.96 -13.02 -9.17
CA ILE A 222 6.50 -12.86 -9.29
C ILE A 222 6.16 -11.74 -10.28
N MET A 223 6.82 -10.60 -10.17
CA MET A 223 6.54 -9.46 -11.05
C MET A 223 6.92 -9.73 -12.50
N ARG A 224 8.01 -10.46 -12.76
CA ARG A 224 8.34 -10.92 -14.12
C ARG A 224 7.28 -11.89 -14.66
N ALA A 225 6.78 -12.80 -13.81
CA ALA A 225 5.71 -13.71 -14.20
C ALA A 225 4.42 -12.97 -14.58
N LEU A 226 4.06 -11.90 -13.87
CA LEU A 226 2.89 -11.07 -14.19
C LEU A 226 2.96 -10.48 -15.61
N LEU A 227 4.15 -10.10 -16.09
CA LEU A 227 4.32 -9.59 -17.47
C LEU A 227 4.04 -10.65 -18.55
N THR A 228 4.01 -11.93 -18.19
CA THR A 228 3.74 -13.03 -19.13
C THR A 228 2.27 -13.46 -19.16
N LEU A 229 1.45 -12.93 -18.24
CA LEU A 229 0.03 -13.25 -18.17
C LEU A 229 -0.73 -12.64 -19.38
N PRO A 230 -1.79 -13.30 -19.83
CA PRO A 230 -2.68 -12.71 -20.82
C PRO A 230 -3.23 -11.36 -20.32
N PRO A 231 -3.43 -10.39 -21.22
CA PRO A 231 -4.06 -9.13 -20.85
C PRO A 231 -5.43 -9.36 -20.21
N SER A 232 -5.69 -8.72 -19.08
CA SER A 232 -6.99 -8.68 -18.42
C SER A 232 -7.51 -7.24 -18.43
N PRO A 233 -8.78 -6.97 -18.69
CA PRO A 233 -9.33 -5.64 -18.54
C PRO A 233 -9.31 -5.18 -17.08
N ILE A 234 -9.44 -6.11 -16.12
CA ILE A 234 -9.36 -5.81 -14.68
C ILE A 234 -7.91 -5.89 -14.25
N GLY A 235 -7.37 -4.76 -13.76
CA GLY A 235 -6.03 -4.64 -13.24
C GLY A 235 -5.62 -3.19 -13.07
N LEU A 236 -4.46 -2.95 -12.47
CA LEU A 236 -3.93 -1.61 -12.19
C LEU A 236 -3.81 -0.72 -13.44
N GLN A 237 -3.53 -1.32 -14.60
CA GLN A 237 -3.46 -0.60 -15.87
C GLN A 237 -4.80 0.05 -16.27
N ALA A 238 -5.91 -0.30 -15.65
CA ALA A 238 -7.21 0.32 -15.93
C ALA A 238 -7.23 1.79 -15.51
N PHE A 239 -6.52 2.15 -14.42
CA PHE A 239 -6.57 3.50 -13.87
C PHE A 239 -5.20 4.10 -13.50
N VAL A 240 -4.10 3.31 -13.56
CA VAL A 240 -2.74 3.81 -13.33
C VAL A 240 -2.11 4.18 -14.67
N PRO A 241 -1.83 5.46 -14.94
CA PRO A 241 -1.18 5.89 -16.18
C PRO A 241 0.22 5.24 -16.34
N ASP A 242 0.58 4.90 -17.58
CA ASP A 242 1.89 4.34 -17.94
C ASP A 242 2.30 3.10 -17.13
N PHE A 243 1.33 2.35 -16.61
CA PHE A 243 1.56 1.22 -15.70
C PHE A 243 2.59 0.22 -16.22
N GLU A 244 2.54 -0.14 -17.53
CA GLU A 244 3.49 -1.08 -18.11
C GLU A 244 4.94 -0.55 -18.09
N ALA A 245 5.13 0.73 -18.40
CA ALA A 245 6.45 1.36 -18.33
C ALA A 245 6.98 1.44 -16.90
N LYS A 246 6.12 1.83 -15.96
CA LYS A 246 6.42 1.88 -14.52
C LYS A 246 6.83 0.51 -13.99
N LEU A 247 6.09 -0.53 -14.36
CA LEU A 247 6.37 -1.91 -13.95
C LEU A 247 7.71 -2.41 -14.53
N LYS A 248 7.98 -2.16 -15.81
CA LYS A 248 9.25 -2.54 -16.46
C LYS A 248 10.45 -1.87 -15.80
N ASN A 249 10.34 -0.57 -15.49
CA ASN A 249 11.42 0.17 -14.84
C ASN A 249 11.67 -0.34 -13.41
N LEU A 250 10.62 -0.66 -12.66
CA LEU A 250 10.75 -1.28 -11.34
C LEU A 250 11.45 -2.64 -11.41
N ILE A 251 11.01 -3.53 -12.30
CA ILE A 251 11.60 -4.87 -12.48
C ILE A 251 13.08 -4.76 -12.88
N ALA A 252 13.42 -3.82 -13.77
CA ALA A 252 14.81 -3.58 -14.17
C ALA A 252 15.65 -3.11 -12.96
N ALA A 253 15.15 -2.17 -12.17
CA ALA A 253 15.87 -1.66 -11.01
C ALA A 253 16.09 -2.71 -9.90
N LEU A 254 15.11 -3.62 -9.69
CA LEU A 254 15.27 -4.78 -8.80
C LEU A 254 16.35 -5.75 -9.35
N ALA A 255 16.30 -6.07 -10.64
CA ALA A 255 17.26 -6.99 -11.27
C ALA A 255 18.70 -6.44 -11.30
N GLU A 256 18.86 -5.13 -11.38
CA GLU A 256 20.15 -4.43 -11.35
C GLU A 256 20.65 -4.16 -9.92
N GLY A 257 19.91 -4.54 -8.88
CA GLY A 257 20.28 -4.34 -7.48
C GLY A 257 20.25 -2.89 -7.00
N ARG A 258 19.52 -2.00 -7.71
CA ARG A 258 19.34 -0.60 -7.31
C ARG A 258 18.22 -0.42 -6.27
N LEU A 259 17.29 -1.35 -6.26
CA LEU A 259 16.16 -1.39 -5.34
C LEU A 259 16.06 -2.74 -4.65
N ARG A 260 15.50 -2.74 -3.45
CA ARG A 260 15.09 -3.94 -2.73
C ARG A 260 13.65 -3.84 -2.28
N VAL A 261 13.03 -5.01 -2.07
CA VAL A 261 11.71 -5.16 -1.46
C VAL A 261 11.90 -5.69 -0.06
N VAL A 262 11.39 -4.97 0.93
CA VAL A 262 11.50 -5.35 2.34
C VAL A 262 10.13 -5.56 2.96
N GLN A 263 10.06 -6.52 3.87
CA GLN A 263 8.92 -6.80 4.72
C GLN A 263 9.37 -6.74 6.17
N GLY A 264 8.61 -6.05 7.01
CA GLY A 264 8.93 -5.93 8.43
C GLY A 264 7.71 -5.94 9.32
N VAL A 265 7.91 -6.42 10.55
CA VAL A 265 6.98 -6.24 11.67
C VAL A 265 7.75 -5.63 12.83
N ALA A 266 7.18 -4.59 13.41
CA ALA A 266 7.74 -3.92 14.57
C ALA A 266 6.65 -3.71 15.63
N GLN A 267 7.02 -3.84 16.90
CA GLN A 267 6.14 -3.65 18.05
C GLN A 267 6.35 -2.27 18.67
N ALA A 268 5.28 -1.58 19.00
CA ALA A 268 5.28 -0.32 19.74
C ALA A 268 5.72 -0.57 21.21
N VAL A 269 6.79 0.09 21.67
CA VAL A 269 7.37 -0.05 23.02
C VAL A 269 7.32 1.24 23.81
#